data_ac822000f23fc0b8f4b0e1f0bc55b799
#
_entry.id   ac822000f23fc0b8f4b0e1f0bc55b799
#
_cell.length_a   1.000
_cell.length_b   1.000
_cell.length_c   1.000
_cell.angle_alpha   90.00
_cell.angle_beta   90.00
_cell.angle_gamma   90.00
#
_symmetry.space_group_name_H-M   'P 1'
#
loop_
_entity.id
_entity.type
_entity.pdbx_description
1 polymer ?
#
loop_
_entity_poly.entity_id
_entity_poly.type
_entity_poly.pdbx_seq_one_letter_code
_entity_poly.pdbx_strand_id
1 'polypeptide(L)'
;MKRTRLADRILPNYSVGEEIMNTVTHIVGGAMGVSALSLCVTFAALHRNIYGIVCSAVYGFCMVALYTVSSVYHSLRPGMGKKVMQVIDHCTIYFLICGTYTVIALSAIRPQYPRLGWGLFGFEWAMAAIATVLTAIDLKAYRVFSMICYIGMGWAVIPFAKVVLEVLTPA
;
A
#
# COMPACT_ATOMS: atom_id res chain seq x y z
N MET A 1 2.06 -27.95 -6.26
CA MET A 1 2.19 -27.07 -7.45
C MET A 1 3.66 -26.76 -7.68
N LYS A 2 4.19 -26.87 -8.92
CA LYS A 2 5.59 -26.55 -9.19
C LYS A 2 5.74 -25.02 -9.24
N ARG A 3 6.62 -24.46 -8.42
CA ARG A 3 6.87 -23.01 -8.35
C ARG A 3 7.35 -22.49 -9.72
N THR A 4 6.75 -21.38 -10.19
CA THR A 4 7.20 -20.70 -11.41
C THR A 4 8.53 -19.97 -11.13
N ARG A 5 9.60 -20.34 -11.82
CA ARG A 5 10.89 -19.64 -11.69
C ARG A 5 10.75 -18.21 -12.20
N LEU A 6 11.48 -17.27 -11.61
CA LEU A 6 11.46 -15.87 -12.03
C LEU A 6 11.81 -15.68 -13.51
N ALA A 7 12.77 -16.48 -14.01
CA ALA A 7 13.17 -16.48 -15.41
C ALA A 7 12.02 -16.87 -16.36
N ASP A 8 11.16 -17.80 -15.95
CA ASP A 8 10.06 -18.35 -16.75
C ASP A 8 8.77 -17.52 -16.68
N ARG A 9 8.77 -16.43 -15.89
CA ARG A 9 7.62 -15.52 -15.78
C ARG A 9 7.43 -14.74 -17.08
N ILE A 10 6.18 -14.67 -17.52
CA ILE A 10 5.78 -13.88 -18.69
C ILE A 10 5.33 -12.52 -18.16
N LEU A 11 5.94 -11.46 -18.68
CA LEU A 11 5.52 -10.07 -18.40
C LEU A 11 4.19 -9.78 -19.14
N PRO A 12 3.35 -8.90 -18.60
CA PRO A 12 2.20 -8.37 -19.33
C PRO A 12 2.66 -7.69 -20.63
N ASN A 13 1.85 -7.83 -21.68
CA ASN A 13 2.15 -7.25 -22.98
C ASN A 13 1.55 -5.85 -23.06
N TYR A 14 2.22 -4.86 -22.43
CA TYR A 14 1.86 -3.45 -22.56
C TYR A 14 2.44 -2.85 -23.83
N SER A 15 1.67 -1.98 -24.47
CA SER A 15 2.17 -1.11 -25.52
C SER A 15 3.14 -0.07 -24.96
N VAL A 16 3.98 0.50 -25.79
CA VAL A 16 4.90 1.59 -25.38
C VAL A 16 4.14 2.78 -24.79
N GLY A 17 2.98 3.11 -25.36
CA GLY A 17 2.13 4.19 -24.85
C GLY A 17 1.60 3.91 -23.43
N GLU A 18 1.17 2.68 -23.15
CA GLU A 18 0.72 2.28 -21.81
C GLU A 18 1.85 2.33 -20.78
N GLU A 19 3.05 1.86 -21.15
CA GLU A 19 4.22 1.92 -20.26
C GLU A 19 4.61 3.38 -19.95
N ILE A 20 4.60 4.26 -20.94
CA ILE A 20 4.88 5.70 -20.75
C ILE A 20 3.81 6.33 -19.86
N MET A 21 2.53 6.09 -20.15
CA MET A 21 1.41 6.62 -19.36
C MET A 21 1.50 6.18 -17.90
N ASN A 22 1.73 4.88 -17.65
CA ASN A 22 1.90 4.34 -16.31
C ASN A 22 3.11 4.97 -15.60
N THR A 23 4.25 5.07 -16.28
CA THR A 23 5.44 5.72 -15.71
C THR A 23 5.15 7.17 -15.30
N VAL A 24 4.57 7.98 -16.19
CA VAL A 24 4.31 9.39 -15.94
C VAL A 24 3.28 9.60 -14.83
N THR A 25 2.17 8.86 -14.87
CA THR A 25 1.13 8.97 -13.82
C THR A 25 1.66 8.58 -12.45
N HIS A 26 2.53 7.57 -12.36
CA HIS A 26 3.15 7.17 -11.09
C HIS A 26 4.22 8.16 -10.62
N ILE A 27 4.98 8.81 -11.52
CA ILE A 27 5.87 9.91 -11.13
C ILE A 27 5.08 11.06 -10.52
N VAL A 28 3.96 11.46 -11.15
CA VAL A 28 3.07 12.49 -10.60
C VAL A 28 2.49 12.06 -9.25
N GLY A 29 2.03 10.80 -9.15
CA GLY A 29 1.57 10.21 -7.88
C GLY A 29 2.63 10.23 -6.79
N GLY A 30 3.90 9.97 -7.13
CA GLY A 30 5.03 10.06 -6.21
C GLY A 30 5.26 11.49 -5.69
N ALA A 31 5.20 12.49 -6.58
CA ALA A 31 5.31 13.90 -6.19
C ALA A 31 4.16 14.33 -5.27
N MET A 32 2.93 13.89 -5.55
CA MET A 32 1.78 14.09 -4.66
C MET A 32 1.98 13.38 -3.32
N GLY A 33 2.58 12.18 -3.32
CA GLY A 33 2.92 11.43 -2.12
C GLY A 33 3.89 12.18 -1.21
N VAL A 34 4.94 12.78 -1.77
CA VAL A 34 5.89 13.62 -1.03
C VAL A 34 5.19 14.85 -0.44
N SER A 35 4.31 15.49 -1.20
CA SER A 35 3.54 16.63 -0.72
C SER A 35 2.59 16.25 0.42
N ALA A 36 1.87 15.14 0.28
CA ALA A 36 0.97 14.61 1.31
C ALA A 36 1.74 14.24 2.60
N LEU A 37 2.88 13.54 2.46
CA LEU A 37 3.75 13.21 3.57
C LEU A 37 4.18 14.46 4.34
N SER A 38 4.69 15.46 3.63
CA SER A 38 5.19 16.72 4.22
C SER A 38 4.07 17.46 4.96
N LEU A 39 2.91 17.62 4.32
CA LEU A 39 1.76 18.32 4.91
C LEU A 39 1.23 17.58 6.13
N CYS A 40 0.95 16.28 6.02
CA CYS A 40 0.36 15.52 7.14
C CYS A 40 1.27 15.47 8.35
N VAL A 41 2.58 15.25 8.16
CA VAL A 41 3.56 15.25 9.25
C VAL A 41 3.67 16.65 9.89
N THR A 42 3.72 17.70 9.07
CA THR A 42 3.79 19.09 9.57
C THR A 42 2.54 19.44 10.39
N PHE A 43 1.34 19.18 9.88
CA PHE A 43 0.10 19.44 10.62
C PHE A 43 0.03 18.63 11.92
N ALA A 44 0.40 17.36 11.89
CA ALA A 44 0.43 16.53 13.09
C ALA A 44 1.43 17.08 14.14
N ALA A 45 2.59 17.56 13.68
CA ALA A 45 3.61 18.16 14.55
C ALA A 45 3.12 19.48 15.18
N LEU A 46 2.49 20.36 14.40
CA LEU A 46 1.91 21.61 14.90
C LEU A 46 0.85 21.37 15.99
N HIS A 47 0.07 20.28 15.86
CA HIS A 47 -0.92 19.87 16.87
C HIS A 47 -0.35 18.96 17.97
N ARG A 48 0.98 18.79 18.03
CA ARG A 48 1.68 17.93 19.01
C ARG A 48 1.13 16.49 19.08
N ASN A 49 0.60 15.99 17.96
CA ASN A 49 0.04 14.65 17.87
C ASN A 49 1.12 13.65 17.44
N ILE A 50 1.79 13.00 18.40
CA ILE A 50 2.87 12.04 18.15
C ILE A 50 2.39 10.87 17.28
N TYR A 51 1.20 10.32 17.56
CA TYR A 51 0.64 9.25 16.73
C TYR A 51 0.35 9.73 15.30
N GLY A 52 -0.18 10.95 15.16
CA GLY A 52 -0.37 11.57 13.86
C GLY A 52 0.93 11.70 13.07
N ILE A 53 2.02 12.11 13.71
CA ILE A 53 3.35 12.23 13.08
C ILE A 53 3.81 10.87 12.57
N VAL A 54 3.86 9.86 13.45
CA VAL A 54 4.39 8.53 13.10
C VAL A 54 3.51 7.85 12.05
N CYS A 55 2.19 7.87 12.23
CA CYS A 55 1.26 7.22 11.30
C CYS A 55 1.28 7.89 9.91
N SER A 56 1.33 9.22 9.86
CA SER A 56 1.46 9.97 8.60
C SER A 56 2.80 9.70 7.90
N ALA A 57 3.89 9.58 8.67
CA ALA A 57 5.20 9.22 8.14
C ALA A 57 5.18 7.81 7.52
N VAL A 58 4.58 6.83 8.19
CA VAL A 58 4.43 5.46 7.67
C VAL A 58 3.60 5.46 6.38
N TYR A 59 2.43 6.09 6.39
CA TYR A 59 1.57 6.19 5.22
C TYR A 59 2.26 6.85 4.03
N GLY A 60 2.85 8.03 4.27
CA GLY A 60 3.52 8.78 3.21
C GLY A 60 4.73 8.05 2.65
N PHE A 61 5.51 7.37 3.49
CA PHE A 61 6.59 6.50 3.03
C PHE A 61 6.08 5.37 2.14
N CYS A 62 5.02 4.66 2.54
CA CYS A 62 4.41 3.60 1.74
C CYS A 62 3.89 4.12 0.40
N MET A 63 3.28 5.31 0.39
CA MET A 63 2.78 5.95 -0.82
C MET A 63 3.91 6.33 -1.78
N VAL A 64 4.96 6.98 -1.30
CA VAL A 64 6.13 7.33 -2.11
C VAL A 64 6.83 6.07 -2.61
N ALA A 65 6.99 5.06 -1.77
CA ALA A 65 7.62 3.78 -2.14
C ALA A 65 6.85 3.08 -3.27
N LEU A 66 5.51 2.97 -3.16
CA LEU A 66 4.68 2.36 -4.20
C LEU A 66 4.85 3.09 -5.53
N TYR A 67 4.65 4.39 -5.55
CA TYR A 67 4.72 5.15 -6.80
C TYR A 67 6.12 5.16 -7.41
N THR A 68 7.17 5.18 -6.58
CA THR A 68 8.56 5.09 -7.06
C THR A 68 8.83 3.71 -7.67
N VAL A 69 8.49 2.64 -6.96
CA VAL A 69 8.70 1.26 -7.45
C VAL A 69 7.92 1.03 -8.74
N SER A 70 6.67 1.48 -8.81
CA SER A 70 5.82 1.33 -9.99
C SER A 70 6.36 2.13 -11.18
N SER A 71 6.81 3.38 -10.97
CA SER A 71 7.45 4.18 -12.02
C SER A 71 8.70 3.48 -12.58
N VAL A 72 9.54 2.92 -11.70
CA VAL A 72 10.72 2.18 -12.12
C VAL A 72 10.32 0.91 -12.89
N TYR A 73 9.34 0.16 -12.38
CA TYR A 73 8.86 -1.06 -13.07
C TYR A 73 8.41 -0.76 -14.50
N HIS A 74 7.59 0.26 -14.69
CA HIS A 74 7.05 0.62 -16.00
C HIS A 74 8.11 1.24 -16.93
N SER A 75 9.12 1.93 -16.42
CA SER A 75 10.22 2.51 -17.22
C SER A 75 11.24 1.48 -17.72
N LEU A 76 11.31 0.29 -17.10
CA LEU A 76 12.29 -0.72 -17.47
C LEU A 76 11.93 -1.42 -18.79
N ARG A 77 12.96 -1.72 -19.58
CA ARG A 77 12.84 -2.59 -20.75
C ARG A 77 12.57 -4.03 -20.31
N PRO A 78 11.85 -4.84 -21.15
CA PRO A 78 11.64 -6.26 -20.88
C PRO A 78 12.96 -7.00 -20.58
N GLY A 79 13.01 -7.68 -19.44
CA GLY A 79 14.20 -8.39 -18.98
C GLY A 79 14.04 -8.90 -17.55
N MET A 80 15.10 -9.47 -16.98
CA MET A 80 15.08 -10.01 -15.62
C MET A 80 14.79 -8.92 -14.59
N GLY A 81 15.37 -7.73 -14.74
CA GLY A 81 15.13 -6.59 -13.85
C GLY A 81 13.65 -6.19 -13.79
N LYS A 82 12.97 -6.13 -14.95
CA LYS A 82 11.52 -5.84 -15.01
C LYS A 82 10.69 -6.94 -14.32
N LYS A 83 11.08 -8.20 -14.43
CA LYS A 83 10.41 -9.33 -13.74
C LYS A 83 10.56 -9.24 -12.21
N VAL A 84 11.73 -8.83 -11.73
CA VAL A 84 11.96 -8.59 -10.29
C VAL A 84 11.11 -7.41 -9.83
N MET A 85 11.19 -6.28 -10.53
CA MET A 85 10.44 -5.08 -10.18
C MET A 85 8.94 -5.31 -10.22
N GLN A 86 8.42 -6.16 -11.12
CA GLN A 86 7.01 -6.55 -11.12
C GLN A 86 6.56 -7.17 -9.78
N VAL A 87 7.39 -8.04 -9.20
CA VAL A 87 7.06 -8.65 -7.91
C VAL A 87 7.04 -7.61 -6.80
N ILE A 88 8.05 -6.74 -6.77
CA ILE A 88 8.17 -5.69 -5.75
C ILE A 88 6.99 -4.71 -5.88
N ASP A 89 6.66 -4.30 -7.11
CA ASP A 89 5.53 -3.42 -7.41
C ASP A 89 4.20 -3.97 -6.85
N HIS A 90 3.91 -5.24 -7.10
CA HIS A 90 2.71 -5.87 -6.54
C HIS A 90 2.74 -5.97 -5.00
N CYS A 91 3.91 -6.16 -4.40
CA CYS A 91 4.04 -6.22 -2.94
C CYS A 91 3.83 -4.84 -2.29
N THR A 92 4.21 -3.74 -2.95
CA THR A 92 4.05 -2.38 -2.39
C THR A 92 2.60 -1.97 -2.22
N ILE A 93 1.66 -2.58 -2.95
CA ILE A 93 0.22 -2.35 -2.79
C ILE A 93 -0.25 -2.73 -1.39
N TYR A 94 0.19 -3.88 -0.85
CA TYR A 94 -0.15 -4.29 0.52
C TYR A 94 0.35 -3.28 1.55
N PHE A 95 1.57 -2.78 1.37
CA PHE A 95 2.15 -1.78 2.27
C PHE A 95 1.41 -0.45 2.22
N LEU A 96 0.92 -0.03 1.04
CA LEU A 96 0.11 1.18 0.95
C LEU A 96 -1.23 1.02 1.69
N ILE A 97 -1.89 -0.13 1.56
CA ILE A 97 -3.13 -0.40 2.29
C ILE A 97 -2.86 -0.35 3.79
N CYS A 98 -1.82 -1.05 4.29
CA CYS A 98 -1.43 -1.02 5.69
C CYS A 98 -1.07 0.38 6.18
N GLY A 99 -0.35 1.16 5.37
CA GLY A 99 -0.01 2.54 5.68
C GLY A 99 -1.26 3.40 5.87
N THR A 100 -2.25 3.25 5.00
CA THR A 100 -3.54 3.93 5.11
C THR A 100 -4.27 3.54 6.39
N TYR A 101 -4.37 2.23 6.66
CA TYR A 101 -4.99 1.73 7.89
C TYR A 101 -4.22 2.11 9.16
N THR A 102 -2.90 2.30 9.08
CA THR A 102 -2.10 2.78 10.21
C THR A 102 -2.61 4.15 10.67
N VAL A 103 -2.90 5.07 9.74
CA VAL A 103 -3.46 6.40 10.09
C VAL A 103 -4.87 6.25 10.65
N ILE A 104 -5.76 5.53 9.98
CA ILE A 104 -7.17 5.37 10.38
C ILE A 104 -7.24 4.67 11.74
N ALA A 105 -6.56 3.54 11.91
CA ALA A 105 -6.65 2.71 13.10
C ALA A 105 -6.01 3.37 14.33
N LEU A 106 -4.80 3.92 14.19
CA LEU A 106 -4.04 4.40 15.35
C LEU A 106 -4.25 5.88 15.65
N SER A 107 -4.53 6.72 14.63
CA SER A 107 -4.74 8.15 14.87
C SER A 107 -6.21 8.50 15.05
N ALA A 108 -7.15 7.86 14.32
CA ALA A 108 -8.57 8.19 14.41
C ALA A 108 -9.34 7.27 15.38
N ILE A 109 -9.26 5.94 15.18
CA ILE A 109 -10.07 4.98 15.94
C ILE A 109 -9.53 4.75 17.35
N ARG A 110 -8.23 4.51 17.49
CA ARG A 110 -7.59 4.15 18.78
C ARG A 110 -7.89 5.08 19.95
N PRO A 111 -7.97 6.41 19.82
CA PRO A 111 -8.23 7.29 20.96
C PRO A 111 -9.54 6.98 21.70
N GLN A 112 -10.59 6.63 20.98
CA GLN A 112 -11.91 6.30 21.55
C GLN A 112 -12.12 4.78 21.67
N TYR A 113 -11.59 3.99 20.74
CA TYR A 113 -11.74 2.54 20.66
C TYR A 113 -10.38 1.83 20.60
N PRO A 114 -9.58 1.79 21.69
CA PRO A 114 -8.19 1.30 21.65
C PRO A 114 -8.05 -0.14 21.17
N ARG A 115 -8.93 -1.04 21.61
CA ARG A 115 -8.88 -2.45 21.20
C ARG A 115 -9.13 -2.63 19.71
N LEU A 116 -10.10 -1.89 19.16
CA LEU A 116 -10.41 -1.92 17.74
C LEU A 116 -9.27 -1.33 16.91
N GLY A 117 -8.72 -0.17 17.32
CA GLY A 117 -7.62 0.46 16.61
C GLY A 117 -6.40 -0.44 16.50
N TRP A 118 -5.92 -1.00 17.62
CA TRP A 118 -4.79 -1.94 17.60
C TRP A 118 -5.12 -3.25 16.90
N GLY A 119 -6.36 -3.75 17.00
CA GLY A 119 -6.82 -4.96 16.30
C GLY A 119 -6.77 -4.80 14.79
N LEU A 120 -7.32 -3.70 14.26
CA LEU A 120 -7.27 -3.40 12.82
C LEU A 120 -5.83 -3.21 12.32
N PHE A 121 -5.02 -2.44 13.04
CA PHE A 121 -3.61 -2.28 12.72
C PHE A 121 -2.87 -3.61 12.62
N GLY A 122 -3.00 -4.46 13.66
CA GLY A 122 -2.34 -5.77 13.70
C GLY A 122 -2.84 -6.70 12.59
N PHE A 123 -4.14 -6.73 12.33
CA PHE A 123 -4.75 -7.51 11.26
C PHE A 123 -4.17 -7.12 9.88
N GLU A 124 -4.16 -5.84 9.55
CA GLU A 124 -3.68 -5.34 8.26
C GLU A 124 -2.20 -5.65 8.03
N TRP A 125 -1.34 -5.40 9.02
CA TRP A 125 0.09 -5.69 8.89
C TRP A 125 0.39 -7.19 8.83
N ALA A 126 -0.36 -8.03 9.58
CA ALA A 126 -0.22 -9.49 9.49
C ALA A 126 -0.65 -10.01 8.10
N MET A 127 -1.77 -9.53 7.58
CA MET A 127 -2.24 -9.88 6.23
C MET A 127 -1.26 -9.42 5.16
N ALA A 128 -0.71 -8.20 5.25
CA ALA A 128 0.30 -7.71 4.33
C ALA A 128 1.57 -8.57 4.34
N ALA A 129 2.04 -8.98 5.51
CA ALA A 129 3.21 -9.85 5.64
C ALA A 129 2.97 -11.20 4.95
N ILE A 130 1.84 -11.86 5.23
CA ILE A 130 1.48 -13.14 4.60
C ILE A 130 1.35 -12.98 3.08
N ALA A 131 0.60 -11.98 2.64
CA ALA A 131 0.33 -11.75 1.23
C ALA A 131 1.61 -11.40 0.45
N THR A 132 2.51 -10.61 1.04
CA THR A 132 3.82 -10.28 0.45
C THR A 132 4.67 -11.52 0.27
N VAL A 133 4.77 -12.38 1.30
CA VAL A 133 5.56 -13.62 1.22
C VAL A 133 5.02 -14.53 0.12
N LEU A 134 3.71 -14.77 0.06
CA LEU A 134 3.10 -15.64 -0.94
C LEU A 134 3.26 -15.07 -2.36
N THR A 135 3.04 -13.77 -2.54
CA THR A 135 3.23 -13.07 -3.82
C THR A 135 4.69 -13.14 -4.29
N ALA A 136 5.65 -12.96 -3.37
CA ALA A 136 7.07 -13.06 -3.67
C ALA A 136 7.49 -14.50 -4.05
N ILE A 137 6.90 -15.52 -3.45
CA ILE A 137 7.15 -16.93 -3.78
C ILE A 137 6.70 -17.22 -5.22
N ASP A 138 5.44 -16.91 -5.57
CA ASP A 138 4.93 -17.14 -6.93
C ASP A 138 3.75 -16.21 -7.26
N LEU A 139 4.05 -15.08 -7.92
CA LEU A 139 3.06 -14.09 -8.33
C LEU A 139 1.92 -14.68 -9.18
N LYS A 140 2.23 -15.64 -10.06
CA LYS A 140 1.23 -16.25 -10.93
C LYS A 140 0.32 -17.21 -10.16
N ALA A 141 0.91 -18.06 -9.32
CA ALA A 141 0.17 -19.05 -8.54
C ALA A 141 -0.78 -18.38 -7.52
N TYR A 142 -0.34 -17.30 -6.90
CA TYR A 142 -1.10 -16.58 -5.88
C TYR A 142 -1.88 -15.36 -6.40
N ARG A 143 -2.01 -15.20 -7.73
CA ARG A 143 -2.70 -14.04 -8.34
C ARG A 143 -4.12 -13.82 -7.79
N VAL A 144 -4.93 -14.87 -7.74
CA VAL A 144 -6.32 -14.78 -7.23
C VAL A 144 -6.32 -14.47 -5.74
N PHE A 145 -5.45 -15.13 -4.97
CA PHE A 145 -5.27 -14.85 -3.55
C PHE A 145 -4.87 -13.38 -3.31
N SER A 146 -3.93 -12.85 -4.10
CA SER A 146 -3.50 -11.45 -4.02
C SER A 146 -4.66 -10.49 -4.27
N MET A 147 -5.50 -10.75 -5.26
CA MET A 147 -6.68 -9.93 -5.54
C MET A 147 -7.69 -9.96 -4.37
N ILE A 148 -7.92 -11.14 -3.79
CA ILE A 148 -8.80 -11.27 -2.61
C ILE A 148 -8.21 -10.49 -1.42
N CYS A 149 -6.89 -10.54 -1.21
CA CYS A 149 -6.23 -9.78 -0.16
C CYS A 149 -6.37 -8.26 -0.38
N TYR A 150 -6.14 -7.74 -1.59
CA TYR A 150 -6.30 -6.31 -1.88
C TYR A 150 -7.72 -5.83 -1.58
N ILE A 151 -8.73 -6.59 -2.02
CA ILE A 151 -10.13 -6.23 -1.78
C ILE A 151 -10.48 -6.39 -0.30
N GLY A 152 -10.13 -7.51 0.33
CA GLY A 152 -10.46 -7.81 1.72
C GLY A 152 -9.82 -6.84 2.69
N MET A 153 -8.54 -6.54 2.52
CA MET A 153 -7.82 -5.54 3.30
C MET A 153 -8.40 -4.14 3.05
N GLY A 154 -8.60 -3.74 1.79
CA GLY A 154 -9.16 -2.42 1.46
C GLY A 154 -10.55 -2.19 2.05
N TRP A 155 -11.34 -3.23 2.23
CA TRP A 155 -12.71 -3.16 2.74
C TRP A 155 -12.85 -3.56 4.22
N ALA A 156 -11.76 -3.87 4.90
CA ALA A 156 -11.79 -4.31 6.30
C ALA A 156 -12.40 -3.28 7.27
N VAL A 157 -12.47 -2.02 6.88
CA VAL A 157 -13.10 -0.94 7.67
C VAL A 157 -14.62 -0.95 7.58
N ILE A 158 -15.25 -1.56 6.56
CA ILE A 158 -16.70 -1.50 6.33
C ILE A 158 -17.53 -2.02 7.51
N PRO A 159 -17.20 -3.15 8.14
CA PRO A 159 -17.92 -3.61 9.32
C PRO A 159 -17.93 -2.59 10.47
N PHE A 160 -16.99 -1.67 10.48
CA PHE A 160 -16.80 -0.63 11.51
C PHE A 160 -17.15 0.78 11.00
N ALA A 161 -17.87 0.89 9.89
CA ALA A 161 -18.19 2.18 9.25
C ALA A 161 -18.87 3.17 10.21
N LYS A 162 -19.75 2.70 11.10
CA LYS A 162 -20.40 3.55 12.13
C LYS A 162 -19.37 4.17 13.07
N VAL A 163 -18.40 3.38 13.55
CA VAL A 163 -17.32 3.86 14.42
C VAL A 163 -16.44 4.86 13.69
N VAL A 164 -16.11 4.57 12.42
CA VAL A 164 -15.28 5.47 11.61
C VAL A 164 -15.98 6.81 11.38
N LEU A 165 -17.28 6.80 11.06
CA LEU A 165 -18.08 8.01 10.88
C LEU A 165 -18.15 8.81 12.20
N GLU A 166 -18.35 8.14 13.34
CA GLU A 166 -18.41 8.76 14.65
C GLU A 166 -17.09 9.49 15.01
N VAL A 167 -15.95 8.83 14.77
CA VAL A 167 -14.63 9.43 15.14
C VAL A 167 -14.14 10.48 14.14
N LEU A 168 -14.65 10.50 12.91
CA LEU A 168 -14.27 11.47 11.88
C LEU A 168 -15.23 12.67 11.76
N THR A 169 -16.44 12.55 12.30
CA THR A 169 -17.41 13.67 12.29
C THR A 169 -17.19 14.50 13.58
N PRO A 170 -16.77 15.76 13.48
CA PRO A 170 -16.71 16.62 14.67
C PRO A 170 -18.13 16.78 15.25
N ALA A 171 -18.26 16.61 16.57
CA ALA A 171 -19.48 16.87 17.32
C ALA A 171 -19.77 18.37 17.37
#